data_80b8a41087f6c563776e8cd2b11a3ad1
#
_entry.id   80b8a41087f6c563776e8cd2b11a3ad1
#
_cell.length_a   1.000
_cell.length_b   1.000
_cell.length_c   1.000
_cell.angle_alpha   90.00
_cell.angle_beta   90.00
_cell.angle_gamma   90.00
#
_symmetry.space_group_name_H-M   'P 1'
#
loop_
_entity.id
_entity.type
_entity.pdbx_description
1 polymer ?
#
loop_
_entity_poly.entity_id
_entity_poly.type
_entity_poly.pdbx_seq_one_letter_code
_entity_poly.pdbx_strand_id
1 'polypeptide(L)'
;MNIPTFAAIKQQIHKHIFYMRLNNIKKVFLASSALLSAMSMSAAERFVSFKQGDLLINGNDKVEIYMDANDCRGVSYAANALVRDISKVSGSQATITSNRKATILVGTIGHSAAIDQLIKQKRINGNLLKGKREKFIITVVDKQLVIAGSDRRGTIYGIYELSQQMGVSPWYDWADVPVEHHDSIFVNKGIYTDGEPAVRYRGIFLNDEAPCLTSWVKNTYGTEYGDHRFYQRVFELVLRLRGNMMWPAMWGWAFYADDAENEKTADEMGVVMSTSHHEPMARNHQEYARNRKGWGPWNYQKNKANLQKFFREGIERMKGTEQIVTIGMRGDGDEAMSEEADTRLMTNIINDQR
;
A
#
# COMPACT_ATOMS: atom_id res chain seq x y z
N MET A 1 -32.99 -69.80 -9.68
CA MET A 1 -32.36 -68.50 -9.35
C MET A 1 -30.85 -68.72 -9.41
N ASN A 2 -30.19 -68.15 -10.43
CA ASN A 2 -28.72 -68.23 -10.54
C ASN A 2 -28.08 -67.23 -9.60
N ILE A 3 -27.45 -67.65 -8.51
CA ILE A 3 -26.72 -66.85 -7.59
C ILE A 3 -25.35 -66.54 -8.23
N PRO A 4 -24.95 -65.28 -8.43
CA PRO A 4 -23.67 -64.95 -9.05
C PRO A 4 -22.55 -65.46 -8.18
N THR A 5 -21.49 -65.98 -8.80
CA THR A 5 -20.30 -66.50 -8.12
C THR A 5 -19.56 -65.35 -7.40
N PHE A 6 -18.89 -65.68 -6.31
CA PHE A 6 -18.13 -64.71 -5.48
C PHE A 6 -17.09 -63.91 -6.30
N ALA A 7 -16.57 -64.50 -7.37
CA ALA A 7 -15.67 -63.87 -8.33
C ALA A 7 -16.37 -62.76 -9.15
N ALA A 8 -17.62 -63.01 -9.57
CA ALA A 8 -18.41 -62.02 -10.34
C ALA A 8 -18.78 -60.79 -9.47
N ILE A 9 -19.13 -61.03 -8.20
CA ILE A 9 -19.40 -59.94 -7.22
C ILE A 9 -18.14 -59.13 -6.94
N LYS A 10 -16.99 -59.77 -6.75
CA LYS A 10 -15.70 -59.06 -6.53
C LYS A 10 -15.28 -58.22 -7.72
N GLN A 11 -15.54 -58.70 -8.94
CA GLN A 11 -15.23 -57.95 -10.17
C GLN A 11 -16.19 -56.75 -10.35
N GLN A 12 -17.43 -56.88 -9.95
CA GLN A 12 -18.43 -55.79 -10.02
C GLN A 12 -18.13 -54.68 -8.97
N ILE A 13 -17.68 -55.06 -7.77
CA ILE A 13 -17.28 -54.12 -6.72
C ILE A 13 -16.00 -53.38 -7.17
N HIS A 14 -15.00 -54.07 -7.76
CA HIS A 14 -13.81 -53.41 -8.27
C HIS A 14 -14.11 -52.42 -9.38
N LYS A 15 -15.00 -52.76 -10.32
CA LYS A 15 -15.47 -51.83 -11.35
C LYS A 15 -16.17 -50.59 -10.73
N HIS A 16 -17.00 -50.80 -9.74
CA HIS A 16 -17.74 -49.71 -9.10
C HIS A 16 -16.81 -48.76 -8.33
N ILE A 17 -15.82 -49.27 -7.60
CA ILE A 17 -14.78 -48.49 -6.90
C ILE A 17 -13.92 -47.75 -7.91
N PHE A 18 -13.54 -48.36 -9.02
CA PHE A 18 -12.79 -47.73 -10.08
C PHE A 18 -13.55 -46.56 -10.72
N TYR A 19 -14.83 -46.72 -11.03
CA TYR A 19 -15.69 -45.66 -11.57
C TYR A 19 -15.92 -44.52 -10.57
N MET A 20 -16.07 -44.80 -9.29
CA MET A 20 -16.18 -43.76 -8.26
C MET A 20 -14.87 -42.97 -8.10
N ARG A 21 -13.70 -43.62 -8.15
CA ARG A 21 -12.40 -42.95 -8.14
C ARG A 21 -12.21 -42.08 -9.37
N LEU A 22 -12.55 -42.55 -10.58
CA LEU A 22 -12.48 -41.77 -11.81
C LEU A 22 -13.40 -40.54 -11.79
N ASN A 23 -14.61 -40.66 -11.28
CA ASN A 23 -15.55 -39.54 -11.16
C ASN A 23 -15.12 -38.54 -10.12
N ASN A 24 -14.48 -38.95 -9.02
CA ASN A 24 -13.92 -38.04 -8.04
C ASN A 24 -12.68 -37.32 -8.58
N ILE A 25 -11.81 -37.98 -9.34
CA ILE A 25 -10.68 -37.37 -10.03
C ILE A 25 -11.18 -36.35 -11.06
N LYS A 26 -12.21 -36.66 -11.85
CA LYS A 26 -12.80 -35.71 -12.80
C LYS A 26 -13.43 -34.51 -12.09
N LYS A 27 -14.09 -34.67 -10.95
CA LYS A 27 -14.64 -33.57 -10.16
C LYS A 27 -13.53 -32.70 -9.55
N VAL A 28 -12.42 -33.28 -9.08
CA VAL A 28 -11.26 -32.56 -8.59
C VAL A 28 -10.56 -31.80 -9.72
N PHE A 29 -10.43 -32.41 -10.90
CA PHE A 29 -9.86 -31.73 -12.10
C PHE A 29 -10.76 -30.60 -12.60
N LEU A 30 -12.09 -30.75 -12.64
CA LEU A 30 -13.02 -29.69 -12.99
C LEU A 30 -13.03 -28.57 -11.94
N ALA A 31 -12.96 -28.91 -10.65
CA ALA A 31 -12.87 -27.92 -9.59
C ALA A 31 -11.53 -27.18 -9.63
N SER A 32 -10.41 -27.87 -9.91
CA SER A 32 -9.10 -27.25 -10.08
C SER A 32 -9.02 -26.36 -11.32
N SER A 33 -9.61 -26.78 -12.45
CA SER A 33 -9.67 -25.95 -13.66
C SER A 33 -10.61 -24.75 -13.51
N ALA A 34 -11.71 -24.88 -12.76
CA ALA A 34 -12.59 -23.77 -12.42
C ALA A 34 -11.93 -22.79 -11.42
N LEU A 35 -11.12 -23.31 -10.47
CA LEU A 35 -10.29 -22.46 -9.61
C LEU A 35 -9.16 -21.76 -10.37
N LEU A 36 -8.50 -22.46 -11.32
CA LEU A 36 -7.47 -21.82 -12.18
C LEU A 36 -8.07 -20.78 -13.13
N SER A 37 -9.30 -21.00 -13.63
CA SER A 37 -9.98 -19.99 -14.46
C SER A 37 -10.58 -18.84 -13.63
N ALA A 38 -10.89 -19.05 -12.34
CA ALA A 38 -11.27 -17.98 -11.42
C ALA A 38 -10.06 -17.19 -10.87
N MET A 39 -8.85 -17.75 -10.98
CA MET A 39 -7.56 -17.08 -10.76
C MET A 39 -6.97 -16.45 -12.03
N SER A 40 -7.73 -16.28 -13.10
CA SER A 40 -7.43 -15.24 -14.06
C SER A 40 -7.63 -13.92 -13.32
N MET A 41 -6.61 -13.51 -12.56
CA MET A 41 -6.37 -12.10 -12.26
C MET A 41 -6.56 -11.41 -13.61
N SER A 42 -7.57 -10.57 -13.73
CA SER A 42 -7.68 -9.66 -14.85
C SER A 42 -6.34 -8.93 -14.87
N ALA A 43 -5.46 -9.33 -15.76
CA ALA A 43 -4.25 -8.57 -16.03
C ALA A 43 -4.78 -7.18 -16.38
N ALA A 44 -4.36 -6.15 -15.64
CA ALA A 44 -4.74 -4.78 -15.92
C ALA A 44 -4.55 -4.55 -17.42
N GLU A 45 -5.56 -4.02 -18.07
CA GLU A 45 -5.53 -3.83 -19.53
C GLU A 45 -4.29 -3.03 -19.90
N ARG A 46 -3.44 -3.59 -20.77
CA ARG A 46 -2.15 -3.00 -21.09
C ARG A 46 -2.34 -1.79 -21.99
N PHE A 47 -2.03 -0.60 -21.47
CA PHE A 47 -2.16 0.65 -22.23
C PHE A 47 -0.82 1.25 -22.66
N VAL A 48 0.31 0.79 -22.12
CA VAL A 48 1.65 1.21 -22.53
C VAL A 48 2.22 0.23 -23.56
N SER A 49 2.86 0.78 -24.59
CA SER A 49 3.57 0.03 -25.65
C SER A 49 4.89 0.72 -25.95
N PHE A 50 5.89 -0.07 -26.40
CA PHE A 50 7.21 0.45 -26.76
C PHE A 50 7.45 0.45 -28.28
N LYS A 51 6.48 0.02 -29.07
CA LYS A 51 6.59 -0.06 -30.53
C LYS A 51 5.73 0.95 -31.25
N GLN A 52 4.47 1.09 -30.85
CA GLN A 52 3.48 1.98 -31.43
C GLN A 52 2.34 2.25 -30.47
N GLY A 53 1.63 3.36 -30.66
CA GLY A 53 0.46 3.74 -29.85
C GLY A 53 -0.12 5.09 -30.29
N ASP A 54 -1.18 5.52 -29.64
CA ASP A 54 -1.90 6.76 -29.99
C ASP A 54 -1.16 8.03 -29.54
N LEU A 55 -0.34 7.95 -28.50
CA LEU A 55 0.41 9.07 -27.94
C LEU A 55 1.82 8.62 -27.57
N LEU A 56 2.84 9.24 -28.17
CA LEU A 56 4.24 9.14 -27.74
C LEU A 56 4.47 10.15 -26.61
N ILE A 57 4.84 9.68 -25.41
CA ILE A 57 5.01 10.55 -24.24
C ILE A 57 6.42 11.12 -24.10
N ASN A 58 7.44 10.49 -24.65
CA ASN A 58 8.84 10.91 -24.58
C ASN A 58 9.40 11.44 -25.90
N GLY A 59 8.58 12.12 -26.70
CA GLY A 59 9.02 12.76 -27.94
C GLY A 59 10.09 13.82 -27.68
N ASN A 60 11.12 13.85 -28.53
CA ASN A 60 12.30 14.74 -28.43
C ASN A 60 13.08 14.57 -27.10
N ASP A 61 13.09 13.38 -26.52
CA ASP A 61 13.78 13.02 -25.26
C ASP A 61 13.40 13.90 -24.07
N LYS A 62 12.22 14.51 -24.12
CA LYS A 62 11.68 15.36 -23.05
C LYS A 62 10.27 14.93 -22.67
N VAL A 63 10.00 14.89 -21.36
CA VAL A 63 8.66 14.63 -20.83
C VAL A 63 8.32 15.70 -19.81
N GLU A 64 7.27 16.47 -20.08
CA GLU A 64 6.74 17.42 -19.11
C GLU A 64 5.54 16.81 -18.40
N ILE A 65 5.52 16.90 -17.06
CA ILE A 65 4.45 16.43 -16.20
C ILE A 65 3.84 17.64 -15.51
N TYR A 66 2.59 18.00 -15.88
CA TYR A 66 1.85 19.01 -15.17
C TYR A 66 1.28 18.44 -13.87
N MET A 67 1.49 19.17 -12.81
CA MET A 67 0.84 18.96 -11.50
C MET A 67 0.44 20.32 -10.94
N ASP A 68 -0.77 20.42 -10.38
CA ASP A 68 -1.20 21.64 -9.70
C ASP A 68 -0.44 21.80 -8.38
N ALA A 69 0.07 23.01 -8.10
CA ALA A 69 0.82 23.29 -6.88
C ALA A 69 -0.03 23.14 -5.60
N ASN A 70 -1.35 23.22 -5.73
CA ASN A 70 -2.31 23.06 -4.63
C ASN A 70 -2.80 21.62 -4.45
N ASP A 71 -2.32 20.67 -5.26
CA ASP A 71 -2.67 19.27 -5.07
C ASP A 71 -2.00 18.68 -3.82
N CYS A 72 -2.45 17.53 -3.37
CA CYS A 72 -1.97 16.88 -2.16
C CYS A 72 -0.46 16.60 -2.25
N ARG A 73 0.27 16.80 -1.14
CA ARG A 73 1.72 16.56 -1.07
C ARG A 73 2.13 15.15 -1.53
N GLY A 74 1.33 14.13 -1.22
CA GLY A 74 1.57 12.76 -1.67
C GLY A 74 1.61 12.61 -3.20
N VAL A 75 0.82 13.40 -3.92
CA VAL A 75 0.85 13.44 -5.39
C VAL A 75 2.19 13.98 -5.89
N SER A 76 2.76 14.97 -5.20
CA SER A 76 4.10 15.50 -5.51
C SER A 76 5.19 14.44 -5.33
N TYR A 77 5.15 13.64 -4.26
CA TYR A 77 6.09 12.52 -4.07
C TYR A 77 5.99 11.51 -5.23
N ALA A 78 4.77 11.11 -5.59
CA ALA A 78 4.55 10.16 -6.69
C ALA A 78 4.94 10.74 -8.07
N ALA A 79 4.66 12.02 -8.33
CA ALA A 79 5.08 12.68 -9.56
C ALA A 79 6.60 12.77 -9.69
N ASN A 80 7.32 13.05 -8.60
CA ASN A 80 8.78 13.00 -8.58
C ASN A 80 9.32 11.57 -8.78
N ALA A 81 8.62 10.56 -8.27
CA ALA A 81 8.95 9.16 -8.56
C ALA A 81 8.76 8.85 -10.06
N LEU A 82 7.66 9.31 -10.67
CA LEU A 82 7.42 9.15 -12.11
C LEU A 82 8.51 9.81 -12.97
N VAL A 83 9.00 10.98 -12.59
CA VAL A 83 10.15 11.63 -13.24
C VAL A 83 11.36 10.68 -13.28
N ARG A 84 11.71 10.07 -12.14
CA ARG A 84 12.81 9.10 -12.05
C ARG A 84 12.53 7.84 -12.88
N ASP A 85 11.31 7.36 -12.86
CA ASP A 85 10.91 6.13 -13.55
C ASP A 85 10.98 6.29 -15.07
N ILE A 86 10.47 7.40 -15.62
CA ILE A 86 10.58 7.72 -17.04
C ILE A 86 12.05 7.79 -17.47
N SER A 87 12.89 8.47 -16.69
CA SER A 87 14.32 8.59 -16.99
C SER A 87 15.03 7.23 -16.94
N LYS A 88 14.66 6.34 -16.00
CA LYS A 88 15.20 4.97 -15.96
C LYS A 88 14.80 4.13 -17.18
N VAL A 89 13.54 4.25 -17.62
CA VAL A 89 13.01 3.47 -18.73
C VAL A 89 13.57 3.94 -20.07
N SER A 90 13.63 5.25 -20.30
CA SER A 90 13.91 5.77 -21.65
C SER A 90 15.16 6.66 -21.76
N GLY A 91 15.83 6.96 -20.67
CA GLY A 91 16.91 7.96 -20.67
C GLY A 91 16.45 9.40 -20.90
N SER A 92 15.15 9.62 -21.16
CA SER A 92 14.59 10.95 -21.44
C SER A 92 14.61 11.85 -20.23
N GLN A 93 14.77 13.15 -20.43
CA GLN A 93 14.67 14.16 -19.40
C GLN A 93 13.19 14.39 -19.04
N ALA A 94 12.77 13.98 -17.86
CA ALA A 94 11.44 14.25 -17.34
C ALA A 94 11.47 15.38 -16.31
N THR A 95 10.46 16.27 -16.30
CA THR A 95 10.37 17.41 -15.38
C THR A 95 8.93 17.69 -14.98
N ILE A 96 8.74 18.18 -13.73
CA ILE A 96 7.46 18.70 -13.28
C ILE A 96 7.35 20.15 -13.69
N THR A 97 6.19 20.57 -14.23
CA THR A 97 5.94 21.91 -14.75
C THR A 97 4.57 22.43 -14.34
N SER A 98 4.41 23.75 -14.35
CA SER A 98 3.10 24.44 -14.26
C SER A 98 2.42 24.64 -15.62
N ASN A 99 3.06 24.22 -16.72
CA ASN A 99 2.51 24.31 -18.06
C ASN A 99 1.40 23.27 -18.27
N ARG A 100 0.14 23.73 -18.41
CA ARG A 100 -1.02 22.86 -18.63
C ARG A 100 -1.03 22.13 -19.99
N LYS A 101 -0.11 22.47 -20.89
CA LYS A 101 0.08 21.78 -22.18
C LYS A 101 1.15 20.68 -22.09
N ALA A 102 1.59 20.34 -20.89
CA ALA A 102 2.52 19.24 -20.64
C ALA A 102 2.03 17.92 -21.24
N THR A 103 2.94 17.04 -21.57
CA THR A 103 2.63 15.72 -22.16
C THR A 103 1.77 14.85 -21.24
N ILE A 104 2.06 14.93 -19.93
CA ILE A 104 1.34 14.19 -18.88
C ILE A 104 0.69 15.22 -17.95
N LEU A 105 -0.58 15.04 -17.62
CA LEU A 105 -1.31 15.84 -16.66
C LEU A 105 -1.78 14.94 -15.53
N VAL A 106 -1.33 15.21 -14.31
CA VAL A 106 -1.73 14.47 -13.11
C VAL A 106 -2.50 15.37 -12.16
N GLY A 107 -3.50 14.83 -11.46
CA GLY A 107 -4.19 15.60 -10.44
C GLY A 107 -5.37 14.90 -9.78
N THR A 108 -5.77 15.46 -8.65
CA THR A 108 -6.86 14.96 -7.80
C THR A 108 -8.11 15.83 -8.01
N ILE A 109 -9.27 15.21 -8.15
CA ILE A 109 -10.56 15.92 -8.25
C ILE A 109 -10.75 16.83 -7.02
N GLY A 110 -11.13 18.09 -7.26
CA GLY A 110 -11.33 19.10 -6.20
C GLY A 110 -10.03 19.72 -5.66
N HIS A 111 -8.85 19.23 -6.07
CA HIS A 111 -7.54 19.78 -5.71
C HIS A 111 -6.77 20.29 -6.94
N SER A 112 -6.99 19.68 -8.10
CA SER A 112 -6.38 20.13 -9.36
C SER A 112 -7.38 20.89 -10.21
N ALA A 113 -7.16 22.19 -10.39
CA ALA A 113 -8.00 23.05 -11.25
C ALA A 113 -7.99 22.58 -12.70
N ALA A 114 -6.92 21.95 -13.17
CA ALA A 114 -6.86 21.40 -14.53
C ALA A 114 -7.77 20.17 -14.68
N ILE A 115 -7.78 19.25 -13.73
CA ILE A 115 -8.68 18.09 -13.72
C ILE A 115 -10.14 18.54 -13.63
N ASP A 116 -10.45 19.46 -12.72
CA ASP A 116 -11.82 19.97 -12.55
C ASP A 116 -12.32 20.68 -13.82
N GLN A 117 -11.44 21.39 -14.53
CA GLN A 117 -11.76 21.99 -15.82
C GLN A 117 -12.08 20.95 -16.90
N LEU A 118 -11.29 19.87 -17.01
CA LEU A 118 -11.55 18.77 -17.94
C LEU A 118 -12.89 18.08 -17.65
N ILE A 119 -13.24 17.91 -16.37
CA ILE A 119 -14.56 17.38 -15.96
C ILE A 119 -15.68 18.34 -16.34
N LYS A 120 -15.54 19.63 -16.05
CA LYS A 120 -16.53 20.66 -16.41
C LYS A 120 -16.77 20.73 -17.93
N GLN A 121 -15.72 20.56 -18.70
CA GLN A 121 -15.78 20.53 -20.17
C GLN A 121 -16.24 19.18 -20.74
N LYS A 122 -16.58 18.19 -19.87
CA LYS A 122 -16.98 16.82 -20.26
C LYS A 122 -15.91 16.09 -21.09
N ARG A 123 -14.63 16.46 -20.97
CA ARG A 123 -13.50 15.80 -21.62
C ARG A 123 -13.11 14.51 -20.92
N ILE A 124 -13.32 14.45 -19.59
CA ILE A 124 -13.26 13.24 -18.78
C ILE A 124 -14.56 13.09 -17.98
N ASN A 125 -14.95 11.85 -17.72
CA ASN A 125 -16.17 11.55 -16.97
C ASN A 125 -15.91 11.58 -15.45
N GLY A 126 -16.19 12.72 -14.82
CA GLY A 126 -16.02 12.90 -13.38
C GLY A 126 -16.87 11.96 -12.50
N ASN A 127 -17.96 11.38 -13.02
CA ASN A 127 -18.77 10.42 -12.27
C ASN A 127 -18.02 9.11 -11.99
N LEU A 128 -16.99 8.80 -12.76
CA LEU A 128 -16.12 7.64 -12.50
C LEU A 128 -15.27 7.81 -11.24
N LEU A 129 -15.07 9.05 -10.78
CA LEU A 129 -14.21 9.43 -9.66
C LEU A 129 -14.97 9.95 -8.44
N LYS A 130 -16.01 10.78 -8.69
CA LYS A 130 -16.72 11.48 -7.62
C LYS A 130 -17.32 10.51 -6.59
N GLY A 131 -16.98 10.72 -5.32
CA GLY A 131 -17.46 9.90 -4.20
C GLY A 131 -16.86 8.49 -4.16
N LYS A 132 -15.83 8.21 -4.97
CA LYS A 132 -15.10 6.96 -4.97
C LYS A 132 -13.89 7.05 -4.06
N ARG A 133 -13.46 5.91 -3.52
CA ARG A 133 -12.28 5.80 -2.67
C ARG A 133 -11.12 5.20 -3.47
N GLU A 134 -9.98 5.90 -3.42
CA GLU A 134 -8.70 5.41 -3.95
C GLU A 134 -8.78 4.94 -5.43
N LYS A 135 -9.69 5.54 -6.19
CA LYS A 135 -9.91 5.23 -7.59
C LYS A 135 -9.21 6.24 -8.48
N PHE A 136 -8.67 5.76 -9.59
CA PHE A 136 -8.11 6.60 -10.64
C PHE A 136 -8.72 6.27 -12.00
N ILE A 137 -8.52 7.17 -12.93
CA ILE A 137 -8.64 6.94 -14.37
C ILE A 137 -7.37 7.42 -15.06
N ILE A 138 -6.94 6.68 -16.06
CA ILE A 138 -5.88 7.07 -17.00
C ILE A 138 -6.50 7.10 -18.39
N THR A 139 -6.33 8.20 -19.11
CA THR A 139 -6.90 8.37 -20.46
C THR A 139 -6.09 9.37 -21.28
N VAL A 140 -6.24 9.35 -22.61
CA VAL A 140 -5.63 10.33 -23.49
C VAL A 140 -6.67 11.35 -23.92
N VAL A 141 -6.42 12.63 -23.64
CA VAL A 141 -7.26 13.77 -24.02
C VAL A 141 -6.40 14.78 -24.77
N ASP A 142 -6.78 15.14 -26.01
CA ASP A 142 -6.10 16.17 -26.81
C ASP A 142 -4.56 16.04 -26.88
N LYS A 143 -4.07 14.83 -27.09
CA LYS A 143 -2.63 14.49 -27.11
C LYS A 143 -1.91 14.69 -25.75
N GLN A 144 -2.65 14.67 -24.66
CA GLN A 144 -2.10 14.62 -23.31
C GLN A 144 -2.51 13.30 -22.64
N LEU A 145 -1.62 12.70 -21.89
CA LEU A 145 -1.94 11.61 -20.97
C LEU A 145 -2.47 12.24 -19.68
N VAL A 146 -3.72 11.95 -19.34
CA VAL A 146 -4.38 12.45 -18.13
C VAL A 146 -4.48 11.34 -17.11
N ILE A 147 -3.96 11.57 -15.91
CA ILE A 147 -4.08 10.70 -14.72
C ILE A 147 -4.87 11.47 -13.69
N ALA A 148 -6.10 11.05 -13.43
CA ALA A 148 -7.00 11.72 -12.50
C ALA A 148 -7.43 10.77 -11.39
N GLY A 149 -7.30 11.20 -10.13
CA GLY A 149 -7.72 10.43 -8.96
C GLY A 149 -8.95 10.98 -8.27
N SER A 150 -9.71 10.11 -7.62
CA SER A 150 -10.86 10.45 -6.77
C SER A 150 -10.45 11.09 -5.44
N ASP A 151 -9.24 10.82 -5.01
CA ASP A 151 -8.58 11.34 -3.81
C ASP A 151 -7.06 11.25 -3.99
N ARG A 152 -6.29 11.67 -2.96
CA ARG A 152 -4.83 11.67 -3.02
C ARG A 152 -4.25 10.31 -3.38
N ARG A 153 -4.76 9.22 -2.79
CA ARG A 153 -4.26 7.85 -3.05
C ARG A 153 -4.66 7.36 -4.43
N GLY A 154 -5.87 7.68 -4.88
CA GLY A 154 -6.28 7.37 -6.25
C GLY A 154 -5.33 7.97 -7.28
N THR A 155 -4.96 9.25 -7.13
CA THR A 155 -3.99 9.91 -8.02
C THR A 155 -2.62 9.24 -7.97
N ILE A 156 -2.11 8.95 -6.76
CA ILE A 156 -0.84 8.25 -6.53
C ILE A 156 -0.84 6.88 -7.21
N TYR A 157 -1.91 6.11 -7.05
CA TYR A 157 -2.03 4.78 -7.67
C TYR A 157 -2.07 4.85 -9.19
N GLY A 158 -2.74 5.85 -9.77
CA GLY A 158 -2.73 6.08 -11.21
C GLY A 158 -1.34 6.42 -11.74
N ILE A 159 -0.56 7.21 -11.00
CA ILE A 159 0.84 7.50 -11.35
C ILE A 159 1.68 6.22 -11.31
N TYR A 160 1.59 5.42 -10.25
CA TYR A 160 2.34 4.18 -10.14
C TYR A 160 1.84 3.08 -11.07
N GLU A 161 0.57 3.15 -11.53
CA GLU A 161 0.09 2.28 -12.62
C GLU A 161 0.85 2.56 -13.91
N LEU A 162 1.02 3.84 -14.28
CA LEU A 162 1.85 4.18 -15.44
C LEU A 162 3.29 3.67 -15.28
N SER A 163 3.91 3.87 -14.12
CA SER A 163 5.26 3.36 -13.83
C SER A 163 5.35 1.84 -14.02
N GLN A 164 4.40 1.10 -13.48
CA GLN A 164 4.35 -0.36 -13.59
C GLN A 164 4.14 -0.82 -15.04
N GLN A 165 3.26 -0.15 -15.79
CA GLN A 165 3.03 -0.44 -17.21
C GLN A 165 4.26 -0.13 -18.08
N MET A 166 5.09 0.82 -17.68
CA MET A 166 6.39 1.11 -18.30
C MET A 166 7.48 0.09 -17.94
N GLY A 167 7.18 -0.88 -17.07
CA GLY A 167 8.13 -1.92 -16.67
C GLY A 167 8.92 -1.63 -15.39
N VAL A 168 8.58 -0.56 -14.65
CA VAL A 168 9.21 -0.29 -13.35
C VAL A 168 8.49 -1.11 -12.27
N SER A 169 9.14 -2.17 -11.82
CA SER A 169 8.64 -3.02 -10.74
C SER A 169 8.50 -2.23 -9.43
N PRO A 170 7.46 -2.45 -8.60
CA PRO A 170 7.43 -1.94 -7.23
C PRO A 170 8.68 -2.33 -6.40
N TRP A 171 9.30 -3.44 -6.77
CA TRP A 171 10.46 -4.02 -6.09
C TRP A 171 11.82 -3.59 -6.67
N TYR A 172 11.84 -2.65 -7.63
CA TYR A 172 13.08 -2.26 -8.31
C TYR A 172 14.18 -1.81 -7.33
N ASP A 173 13.79 -1.16 -6.24
CA ASP A 173 14.68 -0.58 -5.25
C ASP A 173 14.98 -1.53 -4.07
N TRP A 174 14.08 -2.49 -3.81
CA TRP A 174 14.16 -3.39 -2.66
C TRP A 174 14.66 -4.80 -2.98
N ALA A 175 14.52 -5.22 -4.23
CA ALA A 175 14.93 -6.54 -4.70
C ALA A 175 15.76 -6.45 -5.98
N ASP A 176 16.36 -5.29 -6.26
CA ASP A 176 17.24 -5.03 -7.40
C ASP A 176 16.65 -5.47 -8.74
N VAL A 177 15.33 -5.36 -8.91
CA VAL A 177 14.65 -5.72 -10.15
C VAL A 177 15.07 -4.73 -11.25
N PRO A 178 15.72 -5.20 -12.33
CA PRO A 178 16.20 -4.30 -13.36
C PRO A 178 15.04 -3.62 -14.12
N VAL A 179 15.26 -2.37 -14.52
CA VAL A 179 14.36 -1.65 -15.43
C VAL A 179 14.90 -1.79 -16.84
N GLU A 180 14.09 -2.37 -17.74
CA GLU A 180 14.45 -2.51 -19.13
C GLU A 180 14.41 -1.16 -19.86
N HIS A 181 15.41 -0.87 -20.69
CA HIS A 181 15.47 0.37 -21.46
C HIS A 181 14.62 0.28 -22.72
N HIS A 182 13.87 1.34 -23.03
CA HIS A 182 13.03 1.50 -24.21
C HIS A 182 13.13 2.92 -24.76
N ASP A 183 13.54 3.07 -26.02
CA ASP A 183 13.71 4.38 -26.69
C ASP A 183 12.39 5.17 -26.80
N SER A 184 11.26 4.48 -26.85
CA SER A 184 9.95 5.11 -27.06
C SER A 184 8.91 4.54 -26.11
N ILE A 185 8.11 5.41 -25.50
CA ILE A 185 7.00 5.06 -24.61
C ILE A 185 5.70 5.58 -25.22
N PHE A 186 4.88 4.68 -25.73
CA PHE A 186 3.57 5.00 -26.30
C PHE A 186 2.46 4.64 -25.34
N VAL A 187 1.37 5.42 -25.38
CA VAL A 187 0.13 5.15 -24.65
C VAL A 187 -1.02 5.01 -25.63
N ASN A 188 -1.81 3.96 -25.47
CA ASN A 188 -3.00 3.72 -26.26
C ASN A 188 -4.20 4.50 -25.68
N LYS A 189 -5.11 4.95 -26.56
CA LYS A 189 -6.37 5.55 -26.15
C LYS A 189 -7.24 4.53 -25.42
N GLY A 190 -7.96 5.01 -24.42
CA GLY A 190 -8.86 4.19 -23.61
C GLY A 190 -9.16 4.90 -22.29
N ILE A 191 -9.92 4.23 -21.44
CA ILE A 191 -10.12 4.64 -20.04
C ILE A 191 -9.68 3.45 -19.18
N TYR A 192 -8.58 3.63 -18.48
CA TYR A 192 -7.97 2.57 -17.67
C TYR A 192 -8.13 2.87 -16.19
N THR A 193 -8.48 1.87 -15.41
CA THR A 193 -8.74 1.99 -13.98
C THR A 193 -8.74 0.63 -13.29
N ASP A 194 -8.28 0.55 -12.05
CA ASP A 194 -8.39 -0.66 -11.21
C ASP A 194 -9.73 -0.72 -10.45
N GLY A 195 -10.53 0.35 -10.50
CA GLY A 195 -11.73 0.47 -9.68
C GLY A 195 -11.46 0.93 -8.25
N GLU A 196 -12.44 0.73 -7.37
CA GLU A 196 -12.29 0.96 -5.93
C GLU A 196 -11.75 -0.30 -5.25
N PRO A 197 -10.76 -0.20 -4.35
CA PRO A 197 -10.30 -1.36 -3.60
C PRO A 197 -11.41 -1.95 -2.72
N ALA A 198 -11.59 -3.27 -2.78
CA ALA A 198 -12.59 -3.97 -1.98
C ALA A 198 -12.26 -3.91 -0.47
N VAL A 199 -10.97 -3.94 -0.11
CA VAL A 199 -10.49 -3.84 1.26
C VAL A 199 -10.02 -2.41 1.54
N ARG A 200 -10.51 -1.81 2.64
CA ARG A 200 -10.22 -0.41 2.96
C ARG A 200 -8.76 -0.17 3.33
N TYR A 201 -8.19 -1.00 4.20
CA TYR A 201 -6.82 -0.88 4.67
C TYR A 201 -6.00 -2.08 4.21
N ARG A 202 -4.88 -1.82 3.56
CA ARG A 202 -3.98 -2.81 2.96
C ARG A 202 -2.56 -2.39 3.28
N GLY A 203 -1.83 -3.22 3.99
CA GLY A 203 -0.52 -2.81 4.45
C GLY A 203 0.40 -3.94 4.85
N ILE A 204 1.52 -3.57 5.38
CA ILE A 204 2.55 -4.46 5.90
C ILE A 204 2.87 -4.13 7.34
N PHE A 205 3.38 -5.11 8.06
CA PHE A 205 4.10 -4.95 9.31
C PHE A 205 5.59 -5.04 9.01
N LEU A 206 6.33 -3.99 9.38
CA LEU A 206 7.77 -3.95 9.21
C LEU A 206 8.45 -4.38 10.51
N ASN A 207 9.43 -5.27 10.40
CA ASN A 207 10.21 -5.74 11.54
C ASN A 207 11.63 -5.17 11.50
N ASP A 208 12.18 -4.74 12.65
CA ASP A 208 13.51 -4.16 12.80
C ASP A 208 14.52 -5.12 13.44
N GLU A 209 14.30 -6.42 13.28
CA GLU A 209 15.19 -7.44 13.86
C GLU A 209 16.63 -7.28 13.37
N ALA A 210 17.55 -7.27 14.36
CA ALA A 210 18.98 -7.24 14.11
C ALA A 210 19.51 -8.63 13.70
N PRO A 211 20.55 -8.70 12.85
CA PRO A 211 21.32 -7.56 12.31
C PRO A 211 20.82 -7.06 10.94
N CYS A 212 19.85 -7.70 10.33
CA CYS A 212 19.47 -7.43 8.94
C CYS A 212 19.10 -5.97 8.68
N LEU A 213 17.87 -5.58 9.02
CA LEU A 213 17.34 -4.26 8.67
C LEU A 213 18.07 -3.15 9.41
N THR A 214 18.38 -3.36 10.70
CA THR A 214 19.09 -2.38 11.52
C THR A 214 20.47 -2.01 10.96
N SER A 215 21.27 -3.02 10.57
CA SER A 215 22.58 -2.77 9.97
C SER A 215 22.48 -2.13 8.60
N TRP A 216 21.50 -2.53 7.79
CA TRP A 216 21.29 -1.94 6.47
C TRP A 216 20.89 -0.46 6.58
N VAL A 217 19.98 -0.11 7.51
CA VAL A 217 19.58 1.28 7.75
C VAL A 217 20.76 2.10 8.23
N LYS A 218 21.53 1.59 9.19
CA LYS A 218 22.74 2.26 9.67
C LYS A 218 23.75 2.54 8.56
N ASN A 219 24.03 1.56 7.72
CA ASN A 219 24.99 1.70 6.62
C ASN A 219 24.46 2.64 5.52
N THR A 220 23.14 2.69 5.30
CA THR A 220 22.54 3.47 4.21
C THR A 220 22.25 4.92 4.62
N TYR A 221 21.76 5.15 5.85
CA TYR A 221 21.29 6.45 6.32
C TYR A 221 22.14 7.06 7.45
N GLY A 222 23.00 6.27 8.09
CA GLY A 222 23.86 6.69 9.20
C GLY A 222 23.11 6.79 10.54
N THR A 223 21.91 6.24 10.65
CA THR A 223 21.07 6.28 11.86
C THR A 223 20.92 4.88 12.47
N GLU A 224 20.80 4.81 13.80
CA GLU A 224 20.56 3.54 14.51
C GLU A 224 19.07 3.13 14.48
N TYR A 225 18.23 3.89 13.79
CA TYR A 225 16.79 3.72 13.67
C TYR A 225 16.30 4.14 12.29
N GLY A 226 15.09 3.74 11.91
CA GLY A 226 14.42 4.20 10.71
C GLY A 226 13.97 5.66 10.85
N ASP A 227 14.66 6.56 10.16
CA ASP A 227 14.25 7.95 10.03
C ASP A 227 13.28 8.16 8.85
N HIS A 228 12.78 9.39 8.68
CA HIS A 228 11.82 9.72 7.63
C HIS A 228 12.33 9.40 6.21
N ARG A 229 13.64 9.43 5.94
CA ARG A 229 14.24 9.11 4.63
C ARG A 229 14.10 7.61 4.33
N PHE A 230 14.31 6.77 5.34
CA PHE A 230 14.08 5.34 5.25
C PHE A 230 12.60 5.03 5.07
N TYR A 231 11.74 5.59 5.94
CA TYR A 231 10.30 5.33 5.88
C TYR A 231 9.66 5.87 4.61
N GLN A 232 10.13 6.98 4.04
CA GLN A 232 9.67 7.48 2.75
C GLN A 232 9.82 6.41 1.64
N ARG A 233 10.94 5.67 1.62
CA ARG A 233 11.13 4.57 0.67
C ARG A 233 10.20 3.39 0.93
N VAL A 234 9.96 3.06 2.20
CA VAL A 234 9.00 2.01 2.56
C VAL A 234 7.58 2.42 2.18
N PHE A 235 7.19 3.67 2.44
CA PHE A 235 5.88 4.19 2.04
C PHE A 235 5.71 4.20 0.51
N GLU A 236 6.75 4.55 -0.24
CA GLU A 236 6.73 4.46 -1.70
C GLU A 236 6.46 3.01 -2.14
N LEU A 237 7.12 2.00 -1.56
CA LEU A 237 6.86 0.59 -1.86
C LEU A 237 5.41 0.20 -1.56
N VAL A 238 4.90 0.55 -0.37
CA VAL A 238 3.51 0.26 0.02
C VAL A 238 2.52 0.85 -0.99
N LEU A 239 2.72 2.10 -1.39
CA LEU A 239 1.85 2.79 -2.34
C LEU A 239 1.96 2.22 -3.77
N ARG A 240 3.16 1.84 -4.23
CA ARG A 240 3.36 1.15 -5.51
C ARG A 240 2.64 -0.20 -5.56
N LEU A 241 2.54 -0.89 -4.43
CA LEU A 241 1.79 -2.14 -4.26
C LEU A 241 0.28 -1.93 -4.03
N ARG A 242 -0.24 -0.72 -4.18
CA ARG A 242 -1.64 -0.34 -3.89
C ARG A 242 -2.01 -0.52 -2.41
N GLY A 243 -1.02 -0.56 -1.52
CA GLY A 243 -1.20 -0.49 -0.08
C GLY A 243 -1.43 0.95 0.38
N ASN A 244 -1.94 1.10 1.60
CA ASN A 244 -2.21 2.41 2.20
C ASN A 244 -1.98 2.44 3.71
N MET A 245 -1.45 1.37 4.30
CA MET A 245 -1.29 1.24 5.75
C MET A 245 0.05 0.58 6.10
N MET A 246 0.59 0.94 7.26
CA MET A 246 1.79 0.30 7.77
C MET A 246 1.77 0.23 9.31
N TRP A 247 2.31 -0.87 9.85
CA TRP A 247 2.83 -0.96 11.21
C TRP A 247 4.34 -0.82 11.15
N PRO A 248 4.91 0.20 11.83
CA PRO A 248 6.36 0.42 11.80
C PRO A 248 7.11 -0.60 12.65
N ALA A 249 8.41 -0.66 12.44
CA ALA A 249 9.33 -1.44 13.25
C ALA A 249 9.31 -0.98 14.72
N MET A 250 9.41 -1.92 15.67
CA MET A 250 9.10 -1.65 17.07
C MET A 250 10.02 -2.32 18.10
N TRP A 251 10.85 -3.28 17.71
CA TRP A 251 11.66 -4.01 18.68
C TRP A 251 12.76 -3.15 19.31
N GLY A 252 13.51 -2.42 18.51
CA GLY A 252 14.54 -1.49 18.97
C GLY A 252 14.18 -0.04 18.70
N TRP A 253 13.25 0.20 17.78
CA TRP A 253 12.88 1.52 17.26
C TRP A 253 11.60 2.07 17.87
N ALA A 254 11.44 3.37 17.79
CA ALA A 254 10.25 4.08 18.23
C ALA A 254 9.83 5.10 17.18
N PHE A 255 9.06 4.67 16.18
CA PHE A 255 8.69 5.42 14.99
C PHE A 255 8.36 6.90 15.25
N TYR A 256 7.53 7.17 16.27
CA TYR A 256 7.08 8.52 16.60
C TYR A 256 8.08 9.33 17.45
N ALA A 257 9.02 8.67 18.12
CA ALA A 257 9.96 9.32 19.03
C ALA A 257 11.37 9.44 18.44
N ASP A 258 11.74 8.54 17.55
CA ASP A 258 13.07 8.53 16.94
C ASP A 258 13.25 9.67 15.93
N ASP A 259 12.20 9.98 15.17
CA ASP A 259 12.20 11.10 14.23
C ASP A 259 10.78 11.67 14.09
N ALA A 260 10.58 12.93 14.45
CA ALA A 260 9.29 13.63 14.36
C ALA A 260 8.77 13.79 12.92
N GLU A 261 9.66 13.74 11.91
CA GLU A 261 9.27 13.81 10.50
C GLU A 261 8.70 12.50 9.98
N ASN A 262 8.85 11.37 10.69
CA ASN A 262 8.31 10.07 10.28
C ASN A 262 6.79 10.11 10.08
N GLU A 263 6.07 10.59 11.08
CA GLU A 263 4.60 10.70 11.04
C GLU A 263 4.14 11.68 9.96
N LYS A 264 4.75 12.86 9.93
CA LYS A 264 4.44 13.87 8.93
C LYS A 264 4.64 13.34 7.51
N THR A 265 5.74 12.62 7.26
CA THR A 265 6.02 11.97 5.97
C THR A 265 4.95 10.93 5.63
N ALA A 266 4.52 10.12 6.60
CA ALA A 266 3.46 9.14 6.40
C ALA A 266 2.14 9.82 5.99
N ASP A 267 1.73 10.85 6.74
CA ASP A 267 0.49 11.58 6.45
C ASP A 267 0.56 12.32 5.10
N GLU A 268 1.65 13.03 4.82
CA GLU A 268 1.85 13.71 3.53
C GLU A 268 1.78 12.73 2.36
N MET A 269 2.41 11.57 2.46
CA MET A 269 2.39 10.55 1.41
C MET A 269 1.06 9.78 1.33
N GLY A 270 0.21 9.87 2.34
CA GLY A 270 -1.10 9.21 2.38
C GLY A 270 -1.04 7.78 2.92
N VAL A 271 -0.07 7.45 3.75
CA VAL A 271 0.03 6.16 4.43
C VAL A 271 -0.58 6.26 5.83
N VAL A 272 -1.57 5.41 6.08
CA VAL A 272 -2.23 5.29 7.38
C VAL A 272 -1.32 4.54 8.34
N MET A 273 -0.97 5.16 9.45
CA MET A 273 -0.14 4.50 10.45
C MET A 273 -1.00 3.77 11.48
N SER A 274 -0.48 2.67 11.98
CA SER A 274 -0.99 1.95 13.13
C SER A 274 0.19 1.42 13.93
N THR A 275 -0.07 0.91 15.11
CA THR A 275 0.95 0.29 15.96
C THR A 275 0.56 -1.15 16.28
N SER A 276 1.53 -1.96 16.67
CA SER A 276 1.30 -3.36 16.95
C SER A 276 0.54 -3.59 18.27
N HIS A 277 0.24 -4.84 18.56
CA HIS A 277 -0.62 -5.27 19.68
C HIS A 277 -0.13 -4.89 21.08
N HIS A 278 1.14 -4.59 21.29
CA HIS A 278 1.67 -4.13 22.57
C HIS A 278 2.07 -2.65 22.57
N GLU A 279 1.64 -1.91 21.57
CA GLU A 279 1.90 -0.47 21.42
C GLU A 279 0.59 0.31 21.34
N PRO A 280 -0.20 0.36 22.41
CA PRO A 280 -1.50 1.01 22.37
C PRO A 280 -1.41 2.54 22.28
N MET A 281 -2.48 3.16 21.78
CA MET A 281 -2.72 4.58 21.77
C MET A 281 -1.66 5.39 20.99
N ALA A 282 -1.23 4.82 19.85
CA ALA A 282 -0.21 5.42 18.97
C ALA A 282 1.10 5.76 19.71
N ARG A 283 1.50 4.91 20.66
CA ARG A 283 2.75 5.03 21.41
C ARG A 283 3.63 3.82 21.18
N ASN A 284 4.90 4.06 20.94
CA ASN A 284 5.85 2.98 20.82
C ASN A 284 6.27 2.48 22.20
N HIS A 285 6.34 1.16 22.36
CA HIS A 285 6.80 0.56 23.61
C HIS A 285 8.20 1.04 24.01
N GLN A 286 9.07 1.22 23.02
CA GLN A 286 10.43 1.72 23.23
C GLN A 286 10.49 3.16 23.76
N GLU A 287 9.50 4.02 23.47
CA GLU A 287 9.40 5.34 24.11
C GLU A 287 9.28 5.20 25.62
N TYR A 288 8.44 4.27 26.06
CA TYR A 288 8.25 3.99 27.49
C TYR A 288 9.48 3.34 28.11
N ALA A 289 10.01 2.31 27.47
CA ALA A 289 11.15 1.53 27.97
C ALA A 289 12.39 2.41 28.18
N ARG A 290 12.70 3.30 27.24
CA ARG A 290 13.85 4.23 27.33
C ARG A 290 13.68 5.27 28.43
N ASN A 291 12.45 5.62 28.78
CA ASN A 291 12.12 6.65 29.78
C ASN A 291 11.43 6.08 31.02
N ARG A 292 11.60 4.80 31.31
CA ARG A 292 10.91 4.08 32.40
C ARG A 292 11.05 4.76 33.77
N LYS A 293 12.20 5.36 34.08
CA LYS A 293 12.42 6.08 35.34
C LYS A 293 11.43 7.26 35.52
N GLY A 294 11.06 7.92 34.42
CA GLY A 294 10.10 9.03 34.46
C GLY A 294 8.64 8.58 34.46
N TRP A 295 8.34 7.47 33.77
CA TRP A 295 6.98 6.96 33.63
C TRP A 295 6.54 5.97 34.72
N GLY A 296 7.49 5.31 35.41
CA GLY A 296 7.23 4.25 36.39
C GLY A 296 7.02 2.88 35.74
N PRO A 297 6.44 1.89 36.47
CA PRO A 297 6.25 0.53 35.97
C PRO A 297 5.17 0.46 34.88
N TRP A 298 5.40 -0.41 33.88
CA TRP A 298 4.40 -0.77 32.87
C TRP A 298 3.37 -1.72 33.50
N ASN A 299 2.58 -1.20 34.40
CA ASN A 299 1.56 -1.96 35.15
C ASN A 299 0.36 -1.05 35.42
N TYR A 300 -0.77 -1.34 34.77
CA TYR A 300 -1.94 -0.45 34.85
C TYR A 300 -2.56 -0.35 36.24
N GLN A 301 -2.52 -1.42 37.03
CA GLN A 301 -3.06 -1.38 38.40
C GLN A 301 -2.23 -0.48 39.35
N LYS A 302 -0.89 -0.48 39.14
CA LYS A 302 0.04 0.26 40.04
C LYS A 302 0.37 1.66 39.52
N ASN A 303 0.17 1.93 38.21
CA ASN A 303 0.64 3.15 37.57
C ASN A 303 -0.38 3.76 36.59
N LYS A 304 -1.67 3.62 36.89
CA LYS A 304 -2.77 4.03 36.01
C LYS A 304 -2.63 5.47 35.50
N ALA A 305 -2.39 6.43 36.40
CA ALA A 305 -2.38 7.85 36.06
C ALA A 305 -1.28 8.22 35.03
N ASN A 306 -0.07 7.70 35.23
CA ASN A 306 1.02 7.96 34.29
C ASN A 306 0.80 7.26 32.93
N LEU A 307 0.24 6.03 32.93
CA LEU A 307 -0.09 5.33 31.69
C LEU A 307 -1.21 6.03 30.93
N GLN A 308 -2.24 6.53 31.60
CA GLN A 308 -3.28 7.34 30.95
C GLN A 308 -2.71 8.63 30.37
N LYS A 309 -1.79 9.31 31.09
CA LYS A 309 -1.09 10.48 30.56
C LYS A 309 -0.28 10.12 29.32
N PHE A 310 0.51 9.05 29.39
CA PHE A 310 1.31 8.54 28.29
C PHE A 310 0.45 8.23 27.05
N PHE A 311 -0.67 7.55 27.21
CA PHE A 311 -1.59 7.23 26.13
C PHE A 311 -2.25 8.47 25.53
N ARG A 312 -2.67 9.42 26.37
CA ARG A 312 -3.28 10.67 25.91
C ARG A 312 -2.30 11.47 25.04
N GLU A 313 -1.07 11.62 25.47
CA GLU A 313 -0.03 12.32 24.70
C GLU A 313 0.20 11.67 23.33
N GLY A 314 0.08 10.33 23.19
CA GLY A 314 0.14 9.64 21.91
C GLY A 314 -0.97 10.07 20.96
N ILE A 315 -2.21 10.09 21.46
CA ILE A 315 -3.37 10.49 20.64
C ILE A 315 -3.34 11.98 20.30
N GLU A 316 -2.93 12.84 21.22
CA GLU A 316 -2.80 14.27 20.96
C GLU A 316 -1.75 14.57 19.90
N ARG A 317 -0.62 13.87 19.91
CA ARG A 317 0.43 13.94 18.88
C ARG A 317 -0.10 13.63 17.49
N MET A 318 -1.01 12.66 17.40
CA MET A 318 -1.56 12.17 16.15
C MET A 318 -2.80 12.93 15.65
N LYS A 319 -3.19 13.98 16.36
CA LYS A 319 -4.39 14.74 16.02
C LYS A 319 -4.28 15.38 14.63
N GLY A 320 -5.24 15.07 13.78
CA GLY A 320 -5.32 15.61 12.42
C GLY A 320 -4.71 14.71 11.34
N THR A 321 -4.12 13.58 11.72
CA THR A 321 -3.62 12.57 10.77
C THR A 321 -4.57 11.38 10.64
N GLU A 322 -4.45 10.64 9.53
CA GLU A 322 -5.26 9.43 9.31
C GLU A 322 -4.55 8.23 9.92
N GLN A 323 -5.20 7.56 10.89
CA GLN A 323 -4.60 6.41 11.57
C GLN A 323 -5.61 5.39 12.07
N ILE A 324 -5.09 4.21 12.40
CA ILE A 324 -5.81 3.15 13.11
C ILE A 324 -5.15 3.00 14.48
N VAL A 325 -5.91 3.36 15.52
CA VAL A 325 -5.40 3.33 16.89
C VAL A 325 -5.59 1.93 17.50
N THR A 326 -4.50 1.32 17.89
CA THR A 326 -4.51 0.08 18.68
C THR A 326 -4.97 0.40 20.10
N ILE A 327 -5.94 -0.35 20.61
CA ILE A 327 -6.42 -0.27 21.99
C ILE A 327 -6.18 -1.59 22.74
N GLY A 328 -6.16 -1.55 24.04
CA GLY A 328 -5.79 -2.66 24.91
C GLY A 328 -4.41 -2.43 25.52
N MET A 329 -3.87 -3.42 26.17
CA MET A 329 -2.54 -3.40 26.75
C MET A 329 -2.06 -4.83 26.99
N ARG A 330 -0.79 -5.10 26.73
CA ARG A 330 -0.09 -6.31 27.16
C ARG A 330 0.84 -5.99 28.33
N GLY A 331 1.46 -7.00 28.89
CA GLY A 331 2.53 -6.84 29.86
C GLY A 331 3.77 -6.19 29.23
N ASP A 332 4.75 -5.95 30.05
CA ASP A 332 5.99 -5.32 29.65
C ASP A 332 6.81 -6.23 28.70
N GLY A 333 7.27 -5.69 27.60
CA GLY A 333 8.04 -6.47 26.61
C GLY A 333 7.26 -7.61 25.94
N ASP A 334 5.94 -7.43 25.73
CA ASP A 334 5.05 -8.43 25.11
C ASP A 334 4.68 -9.62 26.03
N GLU A 335 4.97 -9.52 27.30
CA GLU A 335 4.63 -10.52 28.30
C GLU A 335 3.13 -10.49 28.68
N ALA A 336 2.67 -11.46 29.46
CA ALA A 336 1.35 -11.42 30.05
C ALA A 336 1.28 -10.31 31.13
N MET A 337 0.13 -9.61 31.25
CA MET A 337 -0.06 -8.58 32.29
C MET A 337 -0.22 -9.16 33.70
N SER A 338 -0.65 -10.42 33.81
CA SER A 338 -0.93 -11.14 35.04
C SER A 338 -0.75 -12.64 34.82
N GLU A 339 -0.60 -13.41 35.90
CA GLU A 339 -0.48 -14.87 35.86
C GLU A 339 -1.73 -15.54 35.30
N GLU A 340 -2.91 -14.92 35.52
CA GLU A 340 -4.19 -15.39 35.00
C GLU A 340 -4.84 -14.33 34.09
N ALA A 341 -5.78 -14.77 33.25
CA ALA A 341 -6.55 -13.89 32.38
C ALA A 341 -7.45 -12.95 33.21
N ASP A 342 -7.11 -11.68 33.29
CA ASP A 342 -7.89 -10.64 33.96
C ASP A 342 -8.73 -9.83 32.94
N THR A 343 -9.91 -10.37 32.61
CA THR A 343 -10.85 -9.71 31.67
C THR A 343 -11.40 -8.39 32.23
N ARG A 344 -11.49 -8.25 33.55
CA ARG A 344 -11.97 -7.00 34.20
C ARG A 344 -10.91 -5.90 34.04
N LEU A 345 -9.66 -6.22 34.30
CA LEU A 345 -8.55 -5.28 34.10
C LEU A 345 -8.49 -4.81 32.64
N MET A 346 -8.55 -5.74 31.69
CA MET A 346 -8.56 -5.39 30.27
C MET A 346 -9.75 -4.52 29.89
N THR A 347 -10.95 -4.84 30.37
CA THR A 347 -12.15 -4.03 30.12
C THR A 347 -11.98 -2.61 30.66
N ASN A 348 -11.42 -2.45 31.86
CA ASN A 348 -11.15 -1.13 32.43
C ASN A 348 -10.13 -0.35 31.60
N ILE A 349 -9.06 -0.98 31.17
CA ILE A 349 -8.04 -0.35 30.32
C ILE A 349 -8.66 0.14 29.01
N ILE A 350 -9.42 -0.71 28.31
CA ILE A 350 -10.09 -0.35 27.05
C ILE A 350 -11.09 0.79 27.26
N ASN A 351 -11.86 0.77 28.35
CA ASN A 351 -12.80 1.86 28.65
C ASN A 351 -12.09 3.19 28.91
N ASP A 352 -10.95 3.15 29.60
CA ASP A 352 -10.14 4.35 29.86
C ASP A 352 -9.44 4.89 28.58
N GLN A 353 -9.19 4.03 27.61
CA GLN A 353 -8.58 4.39 26.31
C GLN A 353 -9.61 4.94 25.30
N ARG A 354 -10.89 4.64 25.46
CA ARG A 354 -11.99 5.10 24.58
C ARG A 354 -12.49 6.49 24.95
#